data_51b2c265947bdd37b86ef1ecb96dffa6
#
_entry.id   51b2c265947bdd37b86ef1ecb96dffa6
#
_cell.length_a   1.000
_cell.length_b   1.000
_cell.length_c   1.000
_cell.angle_alpha   90.00
_cell.angle_beta   90.00
_cell.angle_gamma   90.00
#
_symmetry.space_group_name_H-M   'P 1'
#
loop_
_entity.id
_entity.type
_entity.pdbx_description
1 polymer ?
#
loop_
_entity_poly.entity_id
_entity_poly.type
_entity_poly.pdbx_seq_one_letter_code
_entity_poly.pdbx_strand_id
1 'polypeptide(L)'
;MTDDEGMVQERIEHSEILFKNSDLKLFKKPNKSKPKSSSIVQKPSNSKSSILKGIIHCGDCIEEMNKLEAGSVRVVVTSPPYNLKNSTGNGMKDGRGGKWSNAALIKGYDNHHDTMPHDQYVKWQRNCLTAMMRLLRDDGAIFYNHKWRVQDGLLQDRQDIVSGFPVRQIIIWQRSGGINFNAGYFLPTYEVIYLIAKPKFKLAPKANAMGDVWTIPQEKNNPHPAPFPLELAQRCLEAVGAGPVLDPFLGSGTTAVAAERLSLSWMGIEKSPAYCEIARQRLEKVIGTR
;
A
#
# COMPACT_ATOMS: atom_id res chain seq x y z
N MET A 1 -1.61 30.35 -43.15
CA MET A 1 -0.78 29.17 -43.37
C MET A 1 0.67 29.59 -43.14
N THR A 2 1.32 29.07 -42.19
CA THR A 2 2.66 29.32 -41.62
C THR A 2 2.55 29.94 -40.23
N ASP A 3 2.72 29.11 -39.15
CA ASP A 3 3.32 29.49 -37.86
C ASP A 3 3.26 28.33 -36.83
N ASP A 4 2.89 27.09 -37.28
CA ASP A 4 2.72 25.94 -36.33
C ASP A 4 3.93 25.00 -36.29
N GLU A 5 4.87 25.08 -37.21
CA GLU A 5 6.05 24.22 -37.25
C GLU A 5 7.21 24.72 -36.36
N GLY A 6 7.25 26.01 -36.05
CA GLY A 6 8.29 26.60 -35.19
C GLY A 6 8.16 26.26 -33.71
N MET A 7 6.93 26.10 -33.21
CA MET A 7 6.71 25.82 -31.77
C MET A 7 6.91 24.35 -31.38
N VAL A 8 6.87 23.43 -32.35
CA VAL A 8 7.12 22.00 -32.09
C VAL A 8 8.62 21.72 -32.01
N GLN A 9 9.43 22.43 -32.79
CA GLN A 9 10.88 22.27 -32.81
C GLN A 9 11.54 22.79 -31.53
N GLU A 10 11.08 23.91 -30.96
CA GLU A 10 11.58 24.47 -29.68
C GLU A 10 11.27 23.60 -28.47
N ARG A 11 10.16 22.82 -28.49
CA ARG A 11 9.81 21.89 -27.42
C ARG A 11 10.66 20.61 -27.43
N ILE A 12 11.15 20.20 -28.58
CA ILE A 12 12.00 19.00 -28.73
C ILE A 12 13.44 19.33 -28.30
N GLU A 13 13.97 20.50 -28.62
CA GLU A 13 15.31 20.90 -28.18
C GLU A 13 15.42 21.14 -26.68
N HIS A 14 14.36 21.60 -26.00
CA HIS A 14 14.37 21.78 -24.55
C HIS A 14 14.30 20.44 -23.77
N SER A 15 13.84 19.35 -24.38
CA SER A 15 13.80 18.03 -23.73
C SER A 15 15.12 17.26 -23.85
N GLU A 16 15.99 17.57 -24.83
CA GLU A 16 17.29 16.93 -24.99
C GLU A 16 18.42 17.55 -24.12
N ILE A 17 18.23 18.74 -23.61
CA ILE A 17 19.24 19.43 -22.76
C ILE A 17 19.24 18.94 -21.29
N LEU A 18 18.22 18.24 -20.87
CA LEU A 18 18.13 17.74 -19.48
C LEU A 18 18.78 16.36 -19.24
N PHE A 19 19.36 15.73 -20.25
CA PHE A 19 20.02 14.41 -20.14
C PHE A 19 21.51 14.39 -20.50
N LYS A 20 22.24 15.50 -20.35
CA LYS A 20 23.70 15.49 -20.44
C LYS A 20 24.35 15.98 -19.17
N ASN A 21 25.00 15.04 -18.48
CA ASN A 21 26.07 15.20 -17.48
C ASN A 21 25.68 15.70 -16.10
N SER A 22 25.42 14.76 -15.21
CA SER A 22 26.22 14.64 -13.95
C SER A 22 25.80 13.35 -13.24
N ASP A 23 26.82 12.65 -12.69
CA ASP A 23 26.73 11.52 -11.73
C ASP A 23 26.74 10.08 -12.26
N LEU A 24 27.65 9.82 -13.21
CA LEU A 24 28.24 8.50 -13.41
C LEU A 24 29.68 8.48 -12.89
N LYS A 25 29.87 8.65 -11.59
CA LYS A 25 31.11 8.30 -10.87
C LYS A 25 30.79 7.81 -9.49
N LEU A 26 31.25 6.60 -9.20
CA LEU A 26 31.48 6.00 -7.89
C LEU A 26 30.75 4.66 -7.65
N PHE A 27 31.25 3.63 -8.33
CA PHE A 27 31.35 2.33 -7.67
C PHE A 27 32.73 1.73 -7.95
N LYS A 28 33.75 2.21 -7.21
CA LYS A 28 35.01 1.46 -7.07
C LYS A 28 34.85 0.48 -5.92
N LYS A 29 35.09 -0.80 -6.20
CA LYS A 29 35.20 -1.86 -5.20
C LYS A 29 36.31 -1.55 -4.21
N PRO A 30 36.13 -1.65 -2.89
CA PRO A 30 37.24 -1.55 -1.96
C PRO A 30 37.99 -2.89 -1.88
N ASN A 31 39.30 -2.76 -1.89
CA ASN A 31 40.29 -3.81 -1.77
C ASN A 31 40.25 -4.46 -0.36
N LYS A 32 40.41 -5.76 -0.32
CA LYS A 32 40.51 -6.53 0.93
C LYS A 32 41.88 -6.27 1.58
N SER A 33 41.91 -5.70 2.78
CA SER A 33 43.02 -5.85 3.72
C SER A 33 42.43 -6.13 5.11
N LYS A 34 42.87 -7.25 5.71
CA LYS A 34 42.56 -7.64 7.09
C LYS A 34 43.41 -6.83 8.06
N PRO A 35 42.86 -6.36 9.18
CA PRO A 35 43.62 -6.32 10.41
C PRO A 35 43.03 -7.27 11.47
N LYS A 36 43.92 -7.98 12.12
CA LYS A 36 43.70 -8.66 13.40
C LYS A 36 43.75 -7.60 14.50
N SER A 37 42.74 -7.52 15.33
CA SER A 37 42.87 -7.16 16.75
C SER A 37 41.63 -7.58 17.51
N SER A 38 41.87 -8.30 18.59
CA SER A 38 40.93 -8.73 19.60
C SER A 38 40.39 -7.53 20.38
N SER A 39 39.08 -7.35 20.38
CA SER A 39 38.36 -6.56 21.39
C SER A 39 37.08 -7.27 21.75
N ILE A 40 36.89 -7.44 23.02
CA ILE A 40 35.77 -8.05 23.72
C ILE A 40 34.49 -7.37 23.31
N VAL A 41 33.68 -8.07 22.50
CA VAL A 41 32.33 -7.62 22.16
C VAL A 41 31.41 -7.97 23.33
N GLN A 42 31.04 -6.97 24.10
CA GLN A 42 29.92 -7.07 25.03
C GLN A 42 28.67 -7.45 24.22
N LYS A 43 28.02 -8.56 24.59
CA LYS A 43 26.73 -8.96 24.07
C LYS A 43 25.73 -7.84 24.35
N PRO A 44 24.93 -7.37 23.35
CA PRO A 44 23.86 -6.46 23.64
C PRO A 44 22.87 -7.16 24.55
N SER A 45 22.50 -6.47 25.63
CA SER A 45 21.49 -6.86 26.59
C SER A 45 20.20 -7.21 25.85
N ASN A 46 19.62 -8.35 26.19
CA ASN A 46 18.27 -8.78 25.80
C ASN A 46 17.23 -7.73 26.25
N SER A 47 17.02 -6.69 25.46
CA SER A 47 15.76 -5.96 25.51
C SER A 47 14.70 -6.93 24.97
N LYS A 48 13.80 -7.39 25.81
CA LYS A 48 12.61 -8.16 25.42
C LYS A 48 11.87 -7.32 24.39
N SER A 49 12.07 -7.61 23.10
CA SER A 49 11.21 -7.18 22.04
C SER A 49 9.80 -7.61 22.45
N SER A 50 8.94 -6.65 22.73
CA SER A 50 7.53 -6.93 22.98
C SER A 50 7.00 -7.48 21.66
N ILE A 51 6.85 -8.80 21.61
CA ILE A 51 6.30 -9.52 20.46
C ILE A 51 4.90 -8.92 20.26
N LEU A 52 4.72 -8.21 19.16
CA LEU A 52 3.42 -7.75 18.71
C LEU A 52 2.54 -9.00 18.57
N LYS A 53 1.72 -9.27 19.56
CA LYS A 53 0.67 -10.28 19.46
C LYS A 53 -0.49 -9.62 18.74
N GLY A 54 -1.37 -10.40 18.07
CA GLY A 54 -2.52 -9.90 17.37
C GLY A 54 -3.30 -8.83 18.13
N ILE A 55 -3.11 -7.55 17.81
CA ILE A 55 -3.71 -6.40 18.50
C ILE A 55 -4.39 -5.49 17.50
N ILE A 56 -5.62 -5.07 17.82
CA ILE A 56 -6.34 -4.03 17.09
C ILE A 56 -6.35 -2.75 17.94
N HIS A 57 -5.75 -1.69 17.42
CA HIS A 57 -5.86 -0.33 17.92
C HIS A 57 -6.99 0.41 17.22
N CYS A 58 -7.95 0.93 18.02
CA CYS A 58 -9.03 1.75 17.49
C CYS A 58 -8.62 3.22 17.60
N GLY A 59 -8.21 3.84 16.47
CA GLY A 59 -7.68 5.20 16.50
C GLY A 59 -7.20 5.69 15.12
N ASP A 60 -6.68 6.92 15.10
CA ASP A 60 -6.08 7.49 13.91
C ASP A 60 -4.77 6.79 13.56
N CYS A 61 -4.59 6.45 12.29
CA CYS A 61 -3.44 5.65 11.84
C CYS A 61 -2.09 6.33 12.11
N ILE A 62 -1.98 7.65 11.94
CA ILE A 62 -0.72 8.38 12.16
C ILE A 62 -0.44 8.49 13.67
N GLU A 63 -1.45 8.80 14.47
CA GLU A 63 -1.30 8.90 15.92
C GLU A 63 -0.87 7.55 16.54
N GLU A 64 -1.53 6.46 16.15
CA GLU A 64 -1.20 5.12 16.65
C GLU A 64 0.18 4.65 16.14
N MET A 65 0.49 4.86 14.87
CA MET A 65 1.82 4.53 14.36
C MET A 65 2.93 5.31 15.06
N ASN A 66 2.68 6.56 15.47
CA ASN A 66 3.70 7.38 16.15
C ASN A 66 4.04 6.86 17.56
N LYS A 67 3.16 6.09 18.20
CA LYS A 67 3.41 5.44 19.49
C LYS A 67 4.31 4.20 19.39
N LEU A 68 4.46 3.65 18.17
CA LEU A 68 5.24 2.44 17.92
C LEU A 68 6.73 2.76 17.77
N GLU A 69 7.56 1.82 18.21
CA GLU A 69 9.02 1.90 18.06
C GLU A 69 9.45 1.84 16.60
N ALA A 70 10.41 2.67 16.21
CA ALA A 70 11.00 2.63 14.87
C ALA A 70 11.69 1.27 14.63
N GLY A 71 11.58 0.73 13.42
CA GLY A 71 12.18 -0.56 13.09
C GLY A 71 11.50 -1.77 13.75
N SER A 72 10.26 -1.64 14.22
CA SER A 72 9.52 -2.72 14.90
C SER A 72 8.72 -3.62 13.94
N VAL A 73 8.50 -3.20 12.69
CA VAL A 73 7.65 -3.87 11.69
C VAL A 73 8.49 -4.47 10.57
N ARG A 74 8.20 -5.72 10.19
CA ARG A 74 8.84 -6.39 9.06
C ARG A 74 8.09 -6.15 7.75
N VAL A 75 6.77 -6.19 7.79
CA VAL A 75 5.94 -6.03 6.61
C VAL A 75 4.67 -5.24 6.91
N VAL A 76 4.35 -4.33 6.02
CA VAL A 76 3.06 -3.64 5.96
C VAL A 76 2.31 -4.17 4.74
N VAL A 77 1.05 -4.59 4.92
CA VAL A 77 0.13 -4.92 3.83
C VAL A 77 -1.12 -4.08 4.06
N THR A 78 -1.42 -3.19 3.13
CA THR A 78 -2.48 -2.21 3.38
C THR A 78 -3.12 -1.65 2.12
N SER A 79 -4.37 -1.22 2.25
CA SER A 79 -5.16 -0.54 1.23
C SER A 79 -5.81 0.69 1.87
N PRO A 80 -5.21 1.88 1.75
CA PRO A 80 -5.75 3.09 2.36
C PRO A 80 -7.07 3.52 1.71
N PRO A 81 -7.85 4.40 2.35
CA PRO A 81 -9.01 5.02 1.72
C PRO A 81 -8.62 5.76 0.42
N TYR A 82 -9.42 5.61 -0.65
CA TYR A 82 -9.06 6.07 -2.00
C TYR A 82 -9.60 7.46 -2.37
N ASN A 83 -10.26 8.16 -1.45
CA ASN A 83 -10.89 9.46 -1.70
C ASN A 83 -11.90 9.43 -2.87
N LEU A 84 -12.78 8.45 -2.85
CA LEU A 84 -13.62 8.08 -4.01
C LEU A 84 -14.72 9.08 -4.32
N LYS A 85 -15.20 9.85 -3.34
CA LYS A 85 -16.26 10.83 -3.52
C LYS A 85 -15.80 12.11 -4.23
N ASN A 86 -14.50 12.34 -4.28
CA ASN A 86 -13.89 13.47 -4.98
C ASN A 86 -13.67 13.21 -6.48
N SER A 87 -14.28 12.18 -7.07
CA SER A 87 -14.20 11.93 -8.50
C SER A 87 -15.37 12.59 -9.21
N THR A 88 -15.08 13.58 -10.04
CA THR A 88 -16.04 14.17 -10.98
C THR A 88 -16.51 13.13 -11.99
N GLY A 89 -17.80 12.92 -12.06
CA GLY A 89 -18.46 12.30 -13.20
C GLY A 89 -18.37 10.79 -13.30
N ASN A 90 -19.28 10.16 -12.63
CA ASN A 90 -19.99 8.97 -13.09
C ASN A 90 -21.14 8.69 -12.12
N GLY A 91 -22.37 8.71 -12.62
CA GLY A 91 -23.61 8.65 -11.86
C GLY A 91 -23.80 7.50 -10.86
N MET A 92 -22.81 6.61 -10.71
CA MET A 92 -22.76 5.62 -9.64
C MET A 92 -22.30 6.18 -8.29
N LYS A 93 -21.79 7.42 -8.24
CA LYS A 93 -21.09 7.96 -7.07
C LYS A 93 -21.76 9.17 -6.42
N ASP A 94 -22.63 9.83 -7.14
CA ASP A 94 -23.25 11.07 -6.70
C ASP A 94 -24.64 10.88 -6.03
N GLY A 95 -25.01 9.63 -5.73
CA GLY A 95 -26.26 9.32 -5.03
C GLY A 95 -27.53 9.65 -5.80
N ARG A 96 -27.44 9.99 -7.09
CA ARG A 96 -28.60 10.24 -7.95
C ARG A 96 -29.26 8.92 -8.30
N GLY A 97 -30.30 8.60 -7.56
CA GLY A 97 -31.17 7.44 -7.63
C GLY A 97 -31.12 6.60 -8.91
N GLY A 98 -30.66 5.38 -8.82
CA GLY A 98 -30.67 4.37 -9.85
C GLY A 98 -30.57 2.96 -9.24
N LYS A 99 -30.49 1.92 -10.07
CA LYS A 99 -30.35 0.52 -9.62
C LYS A 99 -29.24 0.28 -8.58
N TRP A 100 -28.32 1.24 -8.39
CA TRP A 100 -27.13 1.17 -7.55
C TRP A 100 -27.17 2.08 -6.32
N SER A 101 -28.33 2.70 -6.02
CA SER A 101 -28.52 3.59 -4.87
C SER A 101 -28.16 2.97 -3.52
N ASN A 102 -28.18 1.64 -3.42
CA ASN A 102 -27.83 0.88 -2.21
C ASN A 102 -26.42 0.27 -2.23
N ALA A 103 -25.57 0.61 -3.21
CA ALA A 103 -24.20 0.10 -3.22
C ALA A 103 -23.43 0.60 -1.98
N ALA A 104 -22.68 -0.29 -1.32
CA ALA A 104 -21.94 0.03 -0.10
C ALA A 104 -21.00 1.24 -0.25
N LEU A 105 -20.47 1.47 -1.45
CA LEU A 105 -19.62 2.63 -1.79
C LEU A 105 -20.34 3.99 -1.75
N ILE A 106 -21.69 4.03 -1.76
CA ILE A 106 -22.45 5.28 -1.67
C ILE A 106 -22.30 5.92 -0.30
N LYS A 107 -22.21 5.10 0.76
CA LYS A 107 -22.00 5.58 2.13
C LYS A 107 -20.57 6.08 2.38
N GLY A 108 -19.60 5.69 1.52
CA GLY A 108 -18.19 5.99 1.70
C GLY A 108 -17.56 5.21 2.84
N TYR A 109 -16.40 5.67 3.30
CA TYR A 109 -15.73 5.10 4.47
C TYR A 109 -16.28 5.76 5.74
N ASP A 110 -16.61 4.99 6.76
CA ASP A 110 -16.96 5.51 8.08
C ASP A 110 -15.78 6.30 8.67
N ASN A 111 -16.07 7.49 9.20
CA ASN A 111 -15.08 8.36 9.85
C ASN A 111 -13.89 8.82 8.98
N HIS A 112 -13.99 8.74 7.65
CA HIS A 112 -13.00 9.30 6.74
C HIS A 112 -13.63 10.33 5.80
N HIS A 113 -12.95 11.49 5.63
CA HIS A 113 -13.37 12.52 4.67
C HIS A 113 -13.05 12.10 3.24
N ASP A 114 -13.94 11.33 2.63
CA ASP A 114 -13.81 10.75 1.29
C ASP A 114 -13.91 11.79 0.14
N THR A 115 -14.03 13.08 0.52
CA THR A 115 -14.09 14.26 -0.37
C THR A 115 -12.91 15.21 -0.16
N MET A 116 -11.81 14.72 0.37
CA MET A 116 -10.65 15.55 0.66
C MET A 116 -10.12 16.21 -0.63
N PRO A 117 -9.75 17.51 -0.62
CA PRO A 117 -9.03 18.13 -1.74
C PRO A 117 -7.81 17.32 -2.13
N HIS A 118 -7.50 17.27 -3.43
CA HIS A 118 -6.49 16.33 -3.94
C HIS A 118 -5.11 16.52 -3.32
N ASP A 119 -4.66 17.75 -3.18
CA ASP A 119 -3.38 18.12 -2.57
C ASP A 119 -3.28 17.70 -1.09
N GLN A 120 -4.37 17.89 -0.34
CA GLN A 120 -4.48 17.46 1.06
C GLN A 120 -4.48 15.94 1.17
N TYR A 121 -5.19 15.26 0.26
CA TYR A 121 -5.19 13.80 0.20
C TYR A 121 -3.80 13.24 -0.08
N VAL A 122 -3.10 13.79 -1.07
CA VAL A 122 -1.73 13.38 -1.40
C VAL A 122 -0.80 13.62 -0.20
N LYS A 123 -0.86 14.79 0.43
CA LYS A 123 -0.06 15.12 1.61
C LYS A 123 -0.32 14.14 2.76
N TRP A 124 -1.58 13.83 3.04
CA TRP A 124 -1.97 12.88 4.09
C TRP A 124 -1.44 11.47 3.79
N GLN A 125 -1.61 10.96 2.57
CA GLN A 125 -1.09 9.66 2.15
C GLN A 125 0.44 9.58 2.27
N ARG A 126 1.15 10.64 1.88
CA ARG A 126 2.61 10.71 2.03
C ARG A 126 3.04 10.70 3.49
N ASN A 127 2.30 11.36 4.38
CA ASN A 127 2.55 11.32 5.82
C ASN A 127 2.35 9.89 6.37
N CYS A 128 1.31 9.18 5.93
CA CYS A 128 1.09 7.78 6.29
C CYS A 128 2.24 6.88 5.80
N LEU A 129 2.68 7.02 4.55
CA LEU A 129 3.83 6.28 4.01
C LEU A 129 5.12 6.59 4.78
N THR A 130 5.34 7.83 5.15
CA THR A 130 6.52 8.24 5.96
C THR A 130 6.48 7.56 7.34
N ALA A 131 5.33 7.53 8.00
CA ALA A 131 5.18 6.85 9.28
C ALA A 131 5.40 5.32 9.14
N MET A 132 4.83 4.68 8.11
CA MET A 132 5.08 3.26 7.80
C MET A 132 6.57 2.99 7.56
N MET A 133 7.25 3.83 6.75
CA MET A 133 8.67 3.68 6.45
C MET A 133 9.57 3.80 7.69
N ARG A 134 9.19 4.65 8.67
CA ARG A 134 9.88 4.76 9.96
C ARG A 134 9.78 3.45 10.77
N LEU A 135 8.62 2.81 10.72
CA LEU A 135 8.36 1.57 11.45
C LEU A 135 9.04 0.35 10.84
N LEU A 136 9.37 0.39 9.55
CA LEU A 136 10.02 -0.75 8.90
C LEU A 136 11.43 -1.01 9.44
N ARG A 137 11.71 -2.28 9.69
CA ARG A 137 13.06 -2.81 9.87
C ARG A 137 13.90 -2.56 8.62
N ASP A 138 15.22 -2.65 8.73
CA ASP A 138 16.15 -2.48 7.60
C ASP A 138 15.92 -3.46 6.43
N ASP A 139 15.27 -4.57 6.71
CA ASP A 139 14.91 -5.62 5.76
C ASP A 139 13.39 -5.69 5.51
N GLY A 140 12.65 -4.63 5.87
CA GLY A 140 11.20 -4.57 5.77
C GLY A 140 10.68 -4.04 4.44
N ALA A 141 9.38 -4.28 4.19
CA ALA A 141 8.67 -3.80 3.00
C ALA A 141 7.22 -3.42 3.27
N ILE A 142 6.67 -2.60 2.38
CA ILE A 142 5.25 -2.21 2.33
C ILE A 142 4.67 -2.72 1.01
N PHE A 143 3.57 -3.45 1.09
CA PHE A 143 2.67 -3.72 -0.03
C PHE A 143 1.51 -2.72 0.06
N TYR A 144 1.61 -1.67 -0.72
CA TYR A 144 0.68 -0.54 -0.70
C TYR A 144 -0.28 -0.66 -1.87
N ASN A 145 -1.49 -1.19 -1.61
CA ASN A 145 -2.51 -1.35 -2.65
C ASN A 145 -3.22 -0.03 -2.89
N HIS A 146 -3.30 0.39 -4.14
CA HIS A 146 -4.03 1.59 -4.52
C HIS A 146 -4.70 1.44 -5.88
N LYS A 147 -5.85 2.06 -6.02
CA LYS A 147 -6.57 2.08 -7.29
C LYS A 147 -6.11 3.26 -8.15
N TRP A 148 -5.60 2.97 -9.35
CA TRP A 148 -5.51 3.96 -10.40
C TRP A 148 -6.89 4.33 -10.90
N ARG A 149 -7.08 5.56 -11.28
CA ARG A 149 -8.35 6.05 -11.80
C ARG A 149 -8.15 7.09 -12.89
N VAL A 150 -9.16 7.26 -13.73
CA VAL A 150 -9.25 8.40 -14.64
C VAL A 150 -10.10 9.47 -13.97
N GLN A 151 -9.57 10.67 -13.84
CA GLN A 151 -10.25 11.85 -13.32
C GLN A 151 -10.03 13.01 -14.28
N ASP A 152 -11.09 13.74 -14.64
CA ASP A 152 -11.04 14.85 -15.62
C ASP A 152 -10.37 14.44 -16.95
N GLY A 153 -10.60 13.19 -17.39
CA GLY A 153 -10.05 12.63 -18.62
C GLY A 153 -8.60 12.14 -18.52
N LEU A 154 -7.91 12.33 -17.40
CA LEU A 154 -6.50 12.00 -17.23
C LEU A 154 -6.30 10.87 -16.22
N LEU A 155 -5.32 10.01 -16.51
CA LEU A 155 -4.90 8.94 -15.59
C LEU A 155 -4.27 9.52 -14.34
N GLN A 156 -4.70 9.00 -13.20
CA GLN A 156 -4.12 9.24 -11.88
C GLN A 156 -3.44 7.95 -11.42
N ASP A 157 -2.15 7.82 -11.65
CA ASP A 157 -1.33 6.64 -11.37
C ASP A 157 -0.70 6.63 -9.97
N ARG A 158 -0.99 7.64 -9.15
CA ARG A 158 -0.48 7.82 -7.78
C ARG A 158 1.02 8.04 -7.66
N GLN A 159 1.69 8.45 -8.72
CA GLN A 159 3.08 8.93 -8.63
C GLN A 159 3.21 10.14 -7.70
N ASP A 160 2.18 10.96 -7.63
CA ASP A 160 2.04 12.07 -6.69
C ASP A 160 2.18 11.63 -5.21
N ILE A 161 1.76 10.41 -4.89
CA ILE A 161 1.86 9.83 -3.55
C ILE A 161 3.19 9.12 -3.34
N VAL A 162 3.59 8.26 -4.27
CA VAL A 162 4.71 7.32 -4.06
C VAL A 162 6.08 7.85 -4.51
N SER A 163 6.14 8.95 -5.27
CA SER A 163 7.40 9.56 -5.70
C SER A 163 8.30 9.91 -4.52
N GLY A 164 9.58 9.56 -4.62
CA GLY A 164 10.58 9.77 -3.56
C GLY A 164 10.62 8.66 -2.49
N PHE A 165 9.65 7.72 -2.48
CA PHE A 165 9.77 6.49 -1.70
C PHE A 165 10.48 5.40 -2.53
N PRO A 166 11.17 4.44 -1.90
CA PRO A 166 11.93 3.38 -2.60
C PRO A 166 11.00 2.30 -3.17
N VAL A 167 10.21 2.67 -4.18
CA VAL A 167 9.37 1.73 -4.93
C VAL A 167 10.28 0.80 -5.72
N ARG A 168 10.20 -0.51 -5.47
CA ARG A 168 10.98 -1.53 -6.18
C ARG A 168 10.26 -2.12 -7.36
N GLN A 169 8.95 -2.31 -7.23
CA GLN A 169 8.15 -3.00 -8.22
C GLN A 169 6.70 -2.57 -8.11
N ILE A 170 5.99 -2.64 -9.22
CA ILE A 170 4.54 -2.58 -9.30
C ILE A 170 4.04 -4.01 -9.50
N ILE A 171 3.06 -4.42 -8.69
CA ILE A 171 2.36 -5.68 -8.81
C ILE A 171 0.93 -5.35 -9.25
N ILE A 172 0.43 -6.04 -10.25
CA ILE A 172 -0.93 -5.87 -10.78
C ILE A 172 -1.85 -6.89 -10.14
N TRP A 173 -2.79 -6.42 -9.33
CA TRP A 173 -3.91 -7.26 -8.92
C TRP A 173 -5.00 -7.19 -9.99
N GLN A 174 -5.02 -8.19 -10.86
CA GLN A 174 -6.07 -8.37 -11.86
C GLN A 174 -7.31 -8.95 -11.19
N ARG A 175 -8.42 -8.25 -11.34
CA ARG A 175 -9.73 -8.65 -10.80
C ARG A 175 -10.73 -8.87 -11.92
N SER A 176 -11.67 -9.76 -11.71
CA SER A 176 -12.76 -9.99 -12.65
C SER A 176 -13.90 -9.00 -12.44
N GLY A 177 -14.55 -8.63 -13.53
CA GLY A 177 -15.81 -7.89 -13.50
C GLY A 177 -15.63 -6.37 -13.35
N GLY A 178 -16.73 -5.70 -13.54
CA GLY A 178 -16.87 -4.25 -13.50
C GLY A 178 -17.84 -3.77 -14.57
N ILE A 179 -18.23 -2.51 -14.47
CA ILE A 179 -19.05 -1.85 -15.49
C ILE A 179 -18.36 -0.53 -15.81
N ASN A 180 -18.20 -0.24 -17.09
CA ASN A 180 -17.70 1.03 -17.58
C ASN A 180 -18.75 1.69 -18.47
N PHE A 181 -19.21 2.86 -18.08
CA PHE A 181 -20.12 3.67 -18.87
C PHE A 181 -19.42 4.78 -19.65
N ASN A 182 -18.10 4.91 -19.51
CA ASN A 182 -17.34 5.94 -20.18
C ASN A 182 -16.76 5.40 -21.49
N ALA A 183 -17.08 6.07 -22.60
CA ALA A 183 -16.57 5.69 -23.93
C ALA A 183 -15.11 6.09 -24.18
N GLY A 184 -14.53 6.92 -23.30
CA GLY A 184 -13.18 7.46 -23.48
C GLY A 184 -12.04 6.57 -22.98
N TYR A 185 -12.33 5.47 -22.27
CA TYR A 185 -11.31 4.53 -21.78
C TYR A 185 -11.89 3.13 -21.52
N PHE A 186 -11.01 2.15 -21.51
CA PHE A 186 -11.37 0.75 -21.28
C PHE A 186 -11.85 0.48 -19.85
N LEU A 187 -12.57 -0.62 -19.67
CA LEU A 187 -12.99 -1.09 -18.33
C LEU A 187 -11.76 -1.34 -17.43
N PRO A 188 -11.64 -0.65 -16.29
CA PRO A 188 -10.53 -0.91 -15.37
C PRO A 188 -10.73 -2.25 -14.66
N THR A 189 -9.87 -3.22 -14.96
CA THR A 189 -9.94 -4.59 -14.42
C THR A 189 -8.82 -4.91 -13.43
N TYR A 190 -8.07 -3.91 -12.96
CA TYR A 190 -6.97 -4.12 -12.03
C TYR A 190 -6.88 -3.03 -10.96
N GLU A 191 -6.16 -3.35 -9.92
CA GLU A 191 -5.59 -2.42 -8.96
C GLU A 191 -4.08 -2.62 -8.91
N VAL A 192 -3.37 -1.68 -8.30
CA VAL A 192 -1.91 -1.65 -8.30
C VAL A 192 -1.40 -1.75 -6.88
N ILE A 193 -0.46 -2.66 -6.66
CA ILE A 193 0.25 -2.78 -5.39
C ILE A 193 1.67 -2.27 -5.61
N TYR A 194 2.05 -1.21 -4.91
CA TYR A 194 3.41 -0.72 -4.90
C TYR A 194 4.22 -1.49 -3.85
N LEU A 195 5.24 -2.22 -4.28
CA LEU A 195 6.24 -2.81 -3.39
C LEU A 195 7.28 -1.74 -3.04
N ILE A 196 7.15 -1.14 -1.87
CA ILE A 196 8.07 -0.14 -1.33
C ILE A 196 8.94 -0.83 -0.27
N ALA A 197 10.26 -0.82 -0.43
CA ALA A 197 11.08 -1.67 0.42
C ALA A 197 12.42 -1.04 0.85
N LYS A 198 12.83 -1.34 2.07
CA LYS A 198 14.15 -0.98 2.60
C LYS A 198 15.28 -1.67 1.80
N PRO A 199 16.51 -1.12 1.81
CA PRO A 199 17.61 -1.63 0.98
C PRO A 199 17.94 -3.11 1.18
N LYS A 200 17.84 -3.62 2.41
CA LYS A 200 18.16 -5.01 2.75
C LYS A 200 17.02 -6.00 2.52
N PHE A 201 15.84 -5.52 2.10
CA PHE A 201 14.69 -6.39 1.85
C PHE A 201 14.97 -7.44 0.79
N LYS A 202 14.57 -8.66 1.07
CA LYS A 202 14.52 -9.78 0.12
C LYS A 202 13.21 -10.53 0.28
N LEU A 203 12.68 -11.00 -0.83
CA LEU A 203 11.56 -11.94 -0.84
C LEU A 203 11.95 -13.26 -0.16
N ALA A 204 10.95 -13.97 0.36
CA ALA A 204 11.10 -15.33 0.85
C ALA A 204 11.64 -16.26 -0.25
N PRO A 205 12.32 -17.35 0.08
CA PRO A 205 12.82 -18.31 -0.89
C PRO A 205 11.71 -18.78 -1.84
N LYS A 206 12.01 -18.76 -3.16
CA LYS A 206 11.12 -19.11 -4.26
C LYS A 206 9.97 -18.10 -4.52
N ALA A 207 9.72 -17.11 -3.66
CA ALA A 207 8.69 -16.11 -3.90
C ALA A 207 9.00 -15.24 -5.13
N ASN A 208 10.26 -15.07 -5.48
CA ASN A 208 10.72 -14.39 -6.69
C ASN A 208 10.35 -15.12 -8.01
N ALA A 209 9.87 -16.36 -7.93
CA ALA A 209 9.36 -17.10 -9.09
C ALA A 209 7.87 -16.79 -9.36
N MET A 210 7.17 -16.11 -8.44
CA MET A 210 5.81 -15.62 -8.69
C MET A 210 5.87 -14.44 -9.67
N GLY A 211 4.99 -14.46 -10.67
CA GLY A 211 4.81 -13.30 -11.55
C GLY A 211 4.27 -12.09 -10.78
N ASP A 212 4.34 -10.94 -11.38
CA ASP A 212 3.86 -9.67 -10.84
C ASP A 212 2.44 -9.28 -11.30
N VAL A 213 1.77 -10.17 -12.02
CA VAL A 213 0.33 -10.07 -12.34
C VAL A 213 -0.42 -11.17 -11.59
N TRP A 214 -1.23 -10.76 -10.63
CA TRP A 214 -1.97 -11.66 -9.76
C TRP A 214 -3.45 -11.65 -10.10
N THR A 215 -3.94 -12.71 -10.70
CA THR A 215 -5.37 -12.89 -11.00
C THR A 215 -6.06 -13.44 -9.76
N ILE A 216 -6.70 -12.55 -8.99
CA ILE A 216 -7.39 -12.88 -7.75
C ILE A 216 -8.80 -12.30 -7.80
N PRO A 217 -9.86 -13.11 -7.65
CA PRO A 217 -11.23 -12.62 -7.61
C PRO A 217 -11.46 -11.62 -6.48
N GLN A 218 -12.36 -10.66 -6.70
CA GLN A 218 -12.82 -9.77 -5.63
C GLN A 218 -13.52 -10.57 -4.52
N GLU A 219 -13.31 -10.16 -3.27
CA GLU A 219 -14.03 -10.73 -2.13
C GLU A 219 -15.51 -10.34 -2.21
N LYS A 220 -16.38 -11.35 -2.15
CA LYS A 220 -17.82 -11.17 -2.10
C LYS A 220 -18.31 -11.34 -0.66
N ASN A 221 -19.41 -10.66 -0.32
CA ASN A 221 -20.05 -10.75 1.00
C ASN A 221 -19.19 -10.26 2.18
N ASN A 222 -18.28 -9.32 1.96
CA ASN A 222 -17.58 -8.64 3.03
C ASN A 222 -18.38 -7.40 3.45
N PRO A 223 -18.54 -7.13 4.76
CA PRO A 223 -19.24 -5.93 5.24
C PRO A 223 -18.51 -4.62 4.94
N HIS A 224 -17.23 -4.67 4.61
CA HIS A 224 -16.45 -3.48 4.22
C HIS A 224 -16.74 -3.10 2.76
N PRO A 225 -16.90 -1.79 2.43
CA PRO A 225 -17.30 -1.36 1.09
C PRO A 225 -16.27 -1.63 0.00
N ALA A 226 -15.00 -1.76 0.34
CA ALA A 226 -13.92 -2.02 -0.60
C ALA A 226 -12.85 -2.95 0.01
N PRO A 227 -13.20 -4.22 0.33
CA PRO A 227 -12.24 -5.15 0.89
C PRO A 227 -11.31 -5.66 -0.21
N PHE A 228 -10.02 -5.77 0.07
CA PHE A 228 -9.18 -6.59 -0.78
C PHE A 228 -9.27 -8.07 -0.34
N PRO A 229 -9.08 -9.03 -1.27
CA PRO A 229 -9.28 -10.44 -0.99
C PRO A 229 -8.27 -10.98 0.03
N LEU A 230 -8.71 -11.96 0.83
CA LEU A 230 -7.86 -12.65 1.77
C LEU A 230 -6.64 -13.30 1.07
N GLU A 231 -6.83 -13.88 -0.10
CA GLU A 231 -5.75 -14.47 -0.91
C GLU A 231 -4.67 -13.45 -1.25
N LEU A 232 -5.05 -12.19 -1.54
CA LEU A 232 -4.10 -11.13 -1.85
C LEU A 232 -3.22 -10.81 -0.64
N ALA A 233 -3.84 -10.65 0.55
CA ALA A 233 -3.10 -10.44 1.78
C ALA A 233 -2.17 -11.62 2.11
N GLN A 234 -2.66 -12.85 1.99
CA GLN A 234 -1.86 -14.06 2.21
C GLN A 234 -0.65 -14.10 1.27
N ARG A 235 -0.84 -13.84 -0.02
CA ARG A 235 0.24 -13.83 -1.02
C ARG A 235 1.31 -12.79 -0.72
N CYS A 236 0.92 -11.58 -0.29
CA CYS A 236 1.87 -10.57 0.17
C CYS A 236 2.68 -11.04 1.38
N LEU A 237 2.03 -11.65 2.38
CA LEU A 237 2.68 -12.12 3.59
C LEU A 237 3.58 -13.34 3.33
N GLU A 238 3.15 -14.28 2.52
CA GLU A 238 3.95 -15.44 2.08
C GLU A 238 5.19 -15.02 1.29
N ALA A 239 5.07 -13.97 0.46
CA ALA A 239 6.20 -13.41 -0.27
C ALA A 239 7.28 -12.83 0.64
N VAL A 240 6.95 -12.49 1.90
CA VAL A 240 7.93 -12.05 2.91
C VAL A 240 8.31 -13.19 3.87
N GLY A 241 7.37 -14.05 4.20
CA GLY A 241 7.55 -15.22 5.06
C GLY A 241 7.87 -14.92 6.52
N ALA A 242 7.74 -13.68 6.97
CA ALA A 242 8.08 -13.26 8.32
C ALA A 242 7.28 -12.02 8.76
N GLY A 243 7.02 -11.91 10.07
CA GLY A 243 6.46 -10.72 10.72
C GLY A 243 7.51 -9.99 11.58
N PRO A 244 7.12 -8.99 12.35
CA PRO A 244 5.73 -8.52 12.60
C PRO A 244 5.07 -7.84 11.41
N VAL A 245 3.76 -8.05 11.30
CA VAL A 245 2.89 -7.45 10.27
C VAL A 245 2.19 -6.22 10.82
N LEU A 246 2.02 -5.18 10.00
CA LEU A 246 1.17 -4.02 10.31
C LEU A 246 0.19 -3.77 9.16
N ASP A 247 -1.07 -3.48 9.51
CA ASP A 247 -2.03 -2.85 8.63
C ASP A 247 -2.60 -1.59 9.30
N PRO A 248 -2.18 -0.37 8.89
CA PRO A 248 -2.66 0.87 9.50
C PRO A 248 -4.05 1.31 9.01
N PHE A 249 -4.68 0.55 8.11
CA PHE A 249 -6.04 0.75 7.60
C PHE A 249 -6.79 -0.58 7.60
N LEU A 250 -6.89 -1.20 8.78
CA LEU A 250 -7.29 -2.59 8.97
C LEU A 250 -8.67 -2.93 8.37
N GLY A 251 -9.61 -1.98 8.40
CA GLY A 251 -10.97 -2.22 7.94
C GLY A 251 -11.61 -3.41 8.64
N SER A 252 -12.15 -4.34 7.86
CA SER A 252 -12.75 -5.58 8.38
C SER A 252 -11.74 -6.66 8.79
N GLY A 253 -10.43 -6.39 8.84
CA GLY A 253 -9.43 -7.28 9.40
C GLY A 253 -8.81 -8.31 8.44
N THR A 254 -8.87 -8.10 7.13
CA THR A 254 -8.38 -9.10 6.15
C THR A 254 -6.89 -9.41 6.31
N THR A 255 -6.04 -8.41 6.49
CA THR A 255 -4.60 -8.61 6.74
C THR A 255 -4.35 -9.36 8.05
N ALA A 256 -5.09 -9.03 9.10
CA ALA A 256 -4.98 -9.71 10.39
C ALA A 256 -5.37 -11.19 10.30
N VAL A 257 -6.47 -11.51 9.61
CA VAL A 257 -6.89 -12.90 9.34
C VAL A 257 -5.82 -13.65 8.55
N ALA A 258 -5.21 -13.02 7.54
CA ALA A 258 -4.12 -13.62 6.79
C ALA A 258 -2.89 -13.91 7.67
N ALA A 259 -2.51 -12.96 8.52
CA ALA A 259 -1.40 -13.09 9.45
C ALA A 259 -1.64 -14.19 10.48
N GLU A 260 -2.86 -14.29 11.05
CA GLU A 260 -3.25 -15.39 11.93
C GLU A 260 -3.10 -16.75 11.25
N ARG A 261 -3.63 -16.91 10.03
CA ARG A 261 -3.51 -18.18 9.27
C ARG A 261 -2.06 -18.61 9.05
N LEU A 262 -1.17 -17.65 8.90
CA LEU A 262 0.27 -17.87 8.72
C LEU A 262 1.06 -17.89 10.04
N SER A 263 0.38 -17.81 11.18
CA SER A 263 1.00 -17.75 12.52
C SER A 263 2.03 -16.63 12.68
N LEU A 264 1.79 -15.50 12.02
CA LEU A 264 2.62 -14.30 12.12
C LEU A 264 2.07 -13.38 13.21
N SER A 265 2.96 -12.73 13.96
CA SER A 265 2.56 -11.64 14.86
C SER A 265 2.14 -10.44 14.04
N TRP A 266 1.08 -9.75 14.47
CA TRP A 266 0.50 -8.66 13.72
C TRP A 266 -0.09 -7.56 14.63
N MET A 267 -0.25 -6.38 14.04
CA MET A 267 -0.98 -5.25 14.60
C MET A 267 -1.84 -4.64 13.49
N GLY A 268 -3.06 -4.27 13.83
CA GLY A 268 -3.97 -3.52 12.96
C GLY A 268 -4.39 -2.21 13.62
N ILE A 269 -4.53 -1.16 12.82
CA ILE A 269 -5.09 0.12 13.27
C ILE A 269 -6.33 0.39 12.42
N GLU A 270 -7.42 0.76 13.09
CA GLU A 270 -8.67 1.09 12.43
C GLU A 270 -9.35 2.26 13.14
N LYS A 271 -9.80 3.23 12.37
CA LYS A 271 -10.40 4.44 12.93
C LYS A 271 -11.86 4.26 13.35
N SER A 272 -12.61 3.38 12.66
CA SER A 272 -14.02 3.10 12.95
C SER A 272 -14.16 2.06 14.05
N PRO A 273 -14.79 2.39 15.20
CA PRO A 273 -15.09 1.39 16.23
C PRO A 273 -15.93 0.22 15.70
N ALA A 274 -16.83 0.50 14.75
CA ALA A 274 -17.67 -0.54 14.14
C ALA A 274 -16.82 -1.55 13.34
N TYR A 275 -15.84 -1.07 12.55
CA TYR A 275 -14.94 -1.96 11.83
C TYR A 275 -13.95 -2.66 12.76
N CYS A 276 -13.50 -2.03 13.84
CA CYS A 276 -12.73 -2.70 14.88
C CYS A 276 -13.47 -3.93 15.43
N GLU A 277 -14.77 -3.79 15.70
CA GLU A 277 -15.60 -4.87 16.21
C GLU A 277 -15.80 -5.98 15.16
N ILE A 278 -16.09 -5.62 13.91
CA ILE A 278 -16.20 -6.58 12.80
C ILE A 278 -14.89 -7.37 12.64
N ALA A 279 -13.74 -6.70 12.72
CA ALA A 279 -12.44 -7.35 12.62
C ALA A 279 -12.21 -8.35 13.77
N ARG A 280 -12.58 -7.99 15.03
CA ARG A 280 -12.48 -8.90 16.19
C ARG A 280 -13.33 -10.15 15.98
N GLN A 281 -14.60 -9.99 15.59
CA GLN A 281 -15.50 -11.11 15.34
C GLN A 281 -15.02 -12.04 14.23
N ARG A 282 -14.41 -11.49 13.17
CA ARG A 282 -13.79 -12.31 12.11
C ARG A 282 -12.59 -13.10 12.62
N LEU A 283 -11.77 -12.49 13.46
CA LEU A 283 -10.59 -13.13 14.05
C LEU A 283 -10.97 -14.23 15.03
N GLU A 284 -11.96 -14.02 15.88
CA GLU A 284 -12.47 -15.04 16.81
C GLU A 284 -12.89 -16.31 16.09
N LYS A 285 -13.56 -16.18 14.93
CA LYS A 285 -13.95 -17.34 14.11
C LYS A 285 -12.73 -18.10 13.56
N VAL A 286 -11.64 -17.41 13.23
CA VAL A 286 -10.41 -18.03 12.71
C VAL A 286 -9.61 -18.69 13.83
N ILE A 287 -9.55 -18.08 15.01
CA ILE A 287 -8.82 -18.60 16.17
C ILE A 287 -9.58 -19.78 16.80
N GLY A 288 -10.90 -19.68 16.89
CA GLY A 288 -11.76 -20.76 17.46
C GLY A 288 -11.84 -22.03 16.59
N THR A 289 -11.35 -22.00 15.37
CA THR A 289 -11.28 -23.16 14.46
C THR A 289 -9.91 -23.85 14.45
N ARG A 290 -8.97 -23.38 15.26
CA ARG A 290 -7.67 -24.03 15.52
C ARG A 290 -7.73 -24.89 16.76
#